data_5acb4f6636e29484dcf174c4a996a56d
#
_entry.id   5acb4f6636e29484dcf174c4a996a56d
#
_cell.length_a   1.000
_cell.length_b   1.000
_cell.length_c   1.000
_cell.angle_alpha   90.00
_cell.angle_beta   90.00
_cell.angle_gamma   90.00
#
_symmetry.space_group_name_H-M   'P 1'
#
loop_
_entity.id
_entity.type
_entity.pdbx_description
1 polymer ?
#
loop_
_entity_poly.entity_id
_entity_poly.type
_entity_poly.pdbx_seq_one_letter_code
_entity_poly.pdbx_strand_id
1 'polypeptide(L)'
;ANQLIKEKEGTVDKTFYPAYHFAAPIGWINDPNGFSYYKDQYHLFYQYNPYDSVWGPMHWGHAVSPDGIDWKHLPVALAPDQFYDKGGCFSGSALAHDGKLYLMYTGHLPAEDGKPLRQNQNIAYSEDGIHFEKYAKNPVLDEKNVPEGSSLEDFRDPKMFKHEDHFYAVIGSRTIDDKGQVLLYRSENLLEWEFVSVVLQHNPYLGTMVE
;
A
#
# COMPACT_ATOMS: atom_id res chain seq x y z
N ALA A 1 5.84 -13.19 -10.66
CA ALA A 1 5.84 -13.40 -9.20
C ALA A 1 5.24 -14.76 -8.84
N ASN A 2 3.94 -15.01 -9.02
CA ASN A 2 3.24 -16.21 -8.54
C ASN A 2 3.83 -17.56 -9.02
N GLN A 3 4.28 -17.62 -10.27
CA GLN A 3 4.94 -18.83 -10.79
C GLN A 3 6.24 -19.13 -10.04
N LEU A 4 7.10 -18.12 -9.85
CA LEU A 4 8.36 -18.25 -9.13
C LEU A 4 8.15 -18.67 -7.66
N ILE A 5 7.15 -18.09 -6.98
CA ILE A 5 6.79 -18.46 -5.61
C ILE A 5 6.46 -19.96 -5.56
N LYS A 6 5.57 -20.43 -6.43
CA LYS A 6 5.16 -21.82 -6.51
C LYS A 6 6.32 -22.78 -6.80
N GLU A 7 7.28 -22.37 -7.62
CA GLU A 7 8.47 -23.19 -7.97
C GLU A 7 9.47 -23.26 -6.81
N LYS A 8 9.61 -22.18 -6.02
CA LYS A 8 10.67 -22.06 -5.02
C LYS A 8 10.23 -22.25 -3.56
N GLU A 9 8.95 -22.13 -3.22
CA GLU A 9 8.49 -22.25 -1.82
C GLU A 9 8.90 -23.56 -1.13
N GLY A 10 8.96 -24.66 -1.89
CA GLY A 10 9.41 -25.95 -1.38
C GLY A 10 10.93 -26.09 -1.20
N THR A 11 11.73 -25.13 -1.67
CA THR A 11 13.20 -25.16 -1.61
C THR A 11 13.80 -24.34 -0.48
N VAL A 12 12.95 -23.61 0.28
CA VAL A 12 13.39 -22.78 1.41
C VAL A 12 13.86 -23.64 2.54
N ASP A 13 15.09 -23.40 3.03
CA ASP A 13 15.59 -24.01 4.25
C ASP A 13 14.79 -23.48 5.45
N LYS A 14 14.06 -24.38 6.11
CA LYS A 14 13.20 -24.02 7.25
C LYS A 14 13.86 -24.17 8.61
N THR A 15 15.18 -24.38 8.67
CA THR A 15 15.91 -24.53 9.93
C THR A 15 15.66 -23.37 10.90
N PHE A 16 15.59 -22.13 10.36
CA PHE A 16 15.29 -20.91 11.13
C PHE A 16 13.96 -20.25 10.75
N TYR A 17 13.12 -20.96 10.02
CA TYR A 17 11.80 -20.43 9.65
C TYR A 17 10.93 -20.35 10.92
N PRO A 18 10.23 -19.24 11.16
CA PRO A 18 9.47 -19.05 12.38
C PRO A 18 8.34 -20.09 12.50
N ALA A 19 8.15 -20.61 13.71
CA ALA A 19 7.16 -21.65 13.97
C ALA A 19 5.72 -21.10 14.07
N TYR A 20 5.55 -19.81 14.45
CA TYR A 20 4.25 -19.21 14.67
C TYR A 20 4.14 -17.73 14.20
N HIS A 21 5.26 -17.08 13.89
CA HIS A 21 5.22 -15.75 13.29
C HIS A 21 4.91 -15.83 11.80
N PHE A 22 4.14 -14.87 11.31
CA PHE A 22 3.91 -14.74 9.87
C PHE A 22 5.24 -14.47 9.14
N ALA A 23 5.48 -15.18 8.06
CA ALA A 23 6.64 -14.99 7.20
C ALA A 23 6.27 -15.23 5.74
N ALA A 24 6.96 -14.56 4.83
CA ALA A 24 6.77 -14.78 3.41
C ALA A 24 7.21 -16.19 2.99
N PRO A 25 6.58 -16.79 1.96
CA PRO A 25 6.94 -18.11 1.48
C PRO A 25 8.35 -18.17 0.88
N ILE A 26 8.81 -17.10 0.27
CA ILE A 26 10.18 -16.88 -0.27
C ILE A 26 10.50 -15.37 -0.26
N GLY A 27 11.75 -15.00 -0.52
CA GLY A 27 12.15 -13.63 -0.82
C GLY A 27 12.14 -12.70 0.40
N TRP A 28 11.84 -11.42 0.15
CA TRP A 28 11.87 -10.33 1.13
C TRP A 28 10.47 -9.91 1.55
N ILE A 29 10.27 -9.63 2.83
CA ILE A 29 9.06 -9.08 3.42
C ILE A 29 9.41 -7.91 4.34
N ASN A 30 8.57 -6.84 4.34
CA ASN A 30 8.62 -5.76 5.34
C ASN A 30 7.20 -5.38 5.79
N ASP A 31 6.72 -4.17 5.57
CA ASP A 31 5.51 -3.59 6.17
C ASP A 31 4.26 -4.46 5.98
N PRO A 32 3.48 -4.71 7.04
CA PRO A 32 2.12 -5.20 6.90
C PRO A 32 1.23 -4.10 6.32
N ASN A 33 0.39 -4.47 5.37
CA ASN A 33 -0.52 -3.58 4.67
C ASN A 33 -1.96 -4.09 4.72
N GLY A 34 -2.91 -3.19 4.61
CA GLY A 34 -4.29 -3.51 4.29
C GLY A 34 -4.96 -4.54 5.18
N PHE A 35 -4.55 -4.64 6.48
CA PHE A 35 -5.20 -5.57 7.41
C PHE A 35 -6.69 -5.26 7.50
N SER A 36 -7.52 -6.24 7.15
CA SER A 36 -8.97 -6.06 7.00
C SER A 36 -9.74 -7.36 7.22
N TYR A 37 -11.04 -7.24 7.47
CA TYR A 37 -11.95 -8.38 7.54
C TYR A 37 -12.93 -8.30 6.36
N TYR A 38 -12.97 -9.33 5.53
CA TYR A 38 -13.80 -9.40 4.34
C TYR A 38 -14.15 -10.85 4.01
N LYS A 39 -15.44 -11.12 3.68
CA LYS A 39 -15.94 -12.48 3.37
C LYS A 39 -15.54 -13.54 4.41
N ASP A 40 -15.79 -13.22 5.68
CA ASP A 40 -15.57 -14.09 6.82
C ASP A 40 -14.10 -14.53 7.02
N GLN A 41 -13.15 -13.76 6.48
CA GLN A 41 -11.71 -13.96 6.66
C GLN A 41 -11.00 -12.66 7.00
N TYR A 42 -9.94 -12.77 7.79
CA TYR A 42 -8.93 -11.72 7.92
C TYR A 42 -8.04 -11.75 6.69
N HIS A 43 -7.79 -10.59 6.12
CA HIS A 43 -6.86 -10.38 5.03
C HIS A 43 -5.66 -9.61 5.53
N LEU A 44 -4.47 -10.09 5.23
CA LEU A 44 -3.20 -9.42 5.48
C LEU A 44 -2.47 -9.29 4.15
N PHE A 45 -2.15 -8.05 3.80
CA PHE A 45 -1.23 -7.78 2.71
C PHE A 45 0.11 -7.35 3.30
N TYR A 46 1.16 -7.38 2.50
CA TYR A 46 2.49 -7.01 2.97
C TYR A 46 3.39 -6.60 1.82
N GLN A 47 4.32 -5.70 2.09
CA GLN A 47 5.37 -5.35 1.15
C GLN A 47 6.22 -6.58 0.85
N TYR A 48 6.42 -6.87 -0.43
CA TYR A 48 6.96 -8.14 -0.85
C TYR A 48 7.85 -8.03 -2.09
N ASN A 49 9.09 -8.52 -1.99
CA ASN A 49 9.91 -8.83 -3.16
C ASN A 49 10.05 -10.35 -3.30
N PRO A 50 9.33 -10.98 -4.24
CA PRO A 50 9.39 -12.44 -4.43
C PRO A 50 10.65 -12.92 -5.18
N TYR A 51 11.45 -12.00 -5.71
CA TYR A 51 12.57 -12.36 -6.60
C TYR A 51 13.90 -12.51 -5.89
N ASP A 52 14.08 -11.84 -4.75
CA ASP A 52 15.33 -11.86 -3.98
C ASP A 52 15.06 -11.71 -2.49
N SER A 53 16.05 -12.03 -1.66
CA SER A 53 16.03 -11.86 -0.19
C SER A 53 16.47 -10.47 0.28
N VAL A 54 16.49 -9.49 -0.61
CA VAL A 54 16.77 -8.08 -0.35
C VAL A 54 15.63 -7.21 -0.81
N TRP A 55 15.57 -5.98 -0.30
CA TRP A 55 14.61 -5.00 -0.76
C TRP A 55 14.73 -4.79 -2.29
N GLY A 56 13.62 -4.69 -2.97
CA GLY A 56 13.59 -4.59 -4.44
C GLY A 56 12.24 -4.14 -4.96
N PRO A 57 11.82 -4.54 -6.18
CA PRO A 57 10.56 -4.10 -6.76
C PRO A 57 9.38 -4.59 -5.93
N MET A 58 8.84 -3.68 -5.10
CA MET A 58 7.79 -4.00 -4.14
C MET A 58 6.48 -4.38 -4.82
N HIS A 59 6.00 -5.55 -4.42
CA HIS A 59 4.66 -6.07 -4.67
C HIS A 59 3.85 -6.01 -3.38
N TRP A 60 2.55 -6.27 -3.47
CA TRP A 60 1.77 -6.65 -2.29
C TRP A 60 1.58 -8.15 -2.30
N GLY A 61 2.27 -8.84 -1.38
CA GLY A 61 1.94 -10.20 -1.01
C GLY A 61 0.58 -10.24 -0.31
N HIS A 62 -0.05 -11.41 -0.26
CA HIS A 62 -1.40 -11.55 0.30
C HIS A 62 -1.53 -12.87 1.07
N ALA A 63 -2.17 -12.81 2.22
CA ALA A 63 -2.56 -13.98 2.99
C ALA A 63 -3.94 -13.78 3.63
N VAL A 64 -4.62 -14.89 3.92
CA VAL A 64 -5.90 -14.90 4.62
C VAL A 64 -5.87 -15.83 5.81
N SER A 65 -6.70 -15.53 6.80
CA SER A 65 -6.86 -16.35 8.00
C SER A 65 -8.30 -16.33 8.49
N PRO A 66 -8.85 -17.45 8.97
CA PRO A 66 -10.18 -17.47 9.60
C PRO A 66 -10.17 -16.89 11.02
N ASP A 67 -9.02 -16.88 11.70
CA ASP A 67 -8.88 -16.59 13.13
C ASP A 67 -7.78 -15.58 13.49
N GLY A 68 -7.00 -15.12 12.50
CA GLY A 68 -5.87 -14.21 12.69
C GLY A 68 -4.59 -14.91 13.19
N ILE A 69 -4.58 -16.24 13.28
CA ILE A 69 -3.46 -17.05 13.75
C ILE A 69 -2.94 -17.95 12.63
N ASP A 70 -3.81 -18.75 12.03
CA ASP A 70 -3.47 -19.67 10.96
C ASP A 70 -3.62 -18.96 9.59
N TRP A 71 -2.48 -18.64 8.97
CA TRP A 71 -2.42 -17.89 7.72
C TRP A 71 -2.16 -18.76 6.50
N LYS A 72 -2.94 -18.55 5.46
CA LYS A 72 -2.76 -19.16 4.14
C LYS A 72 -2.36 -18.10 3.13
N HIS A 73 -1.20 -18.29 2.49
CA HIS A 73 -0.77 -17.43 1.39
C HIS A 73 -1.67 -17.58 0.17
N LEU A 74 -1.96 -16.45 -0.44
CA LEU A 74 -2.70 -16.31 -1.69
C LEU A 74 -1.77 -15.77 -2.79
N PRO A 75 -2.23 -15.72 -4.05
CA PRO A 75 -1.49 -15.04 -5.10
C PRO A 75 -1.17 -13.59 -4.74
N VAL A 76 -0.07 -13.07 -5.25
CA VAL A 76 0.32 -11.66 -5.13
C VAL A 76 -0.85 -10.78 -5.58
N ALA A 77 -1.26 -9.85 -4.72
CA ALA A 77 -2.40 -8.97 -4.97
C ALA A 77 -2.06 -7.82 -5.94
N LEU A 78 -0.88 -7.20 -5.77
CA LEU A 78 -0.42 -6.10 -6.60
C LEU A 78 1.02 -6.33 -7.07
N ALA A 79 1.27 -6.03 -8.34
CA ALA A 79 2.60 -6.01 -8.93
C ALA A 79 2.87 -4.62 -9.55
N PRO A 80 4.13 -4.13 -9.57
CA PRO A 80 4.47 -2.83 -10.17
C PRO A 80 4.54 -2.94 -11.70
N ASP A 81 3.40 -3.04 -12.35
CA ASP A 81 3.23 -3.32 -13.78
C ASP A 81 2.63 -2.15 -14.58
N GLN A 82 2.39 -1.01 -13.92
CA GLN A 82 1.82 0.18 -14.53
C GLN A 82 2.80 1.35 -14.53
N PHE A 83 2.58 2.33 -15.41
CA PHE A 83 3.44 3.52 -15.52
C PHE A 83 3.49 4.35 -14.22
N TYR A 84 2.44 4.29 -13.40
CA TYR A 84 2.30 5.05 -12.16
C TYR A 84 2.86 4.33 -10.92
N ASP A 85 3.26 3.07 -11.04
CA ASP A 85 3.84 2.28 -9.94
C ASP A 85 5.09 1.48 -10.35
N LYS A 86 5.73 1.84 -11.45
CA LYS A 86 6.85 1.08 -12.04
C LYS A 86 8.06 0.87 -11.13
N GLY A 87 8.23 1.71 -10.10
CA GLY A 87 9.28 1.60 -9.09
C GLY A 87 8.86 0.77 -7.87
N GLY A 88 7.58 0.44 -7.75
CA GLY A 88 7.03 -0.38 -6.66
C GLY A 88 5.61 -0.01 -6.29
N CYS A 89 4.84 -1.00 -5.86
CA CYS A 89 3.59 -0.81 -5.13
C CYS A 89 3.95 -0.68 -3.65
N PHE A 90 4.06 0.56 -3.15
CA PHE A 90 4.43 0.84 -1.76
C PHE A 90 3.23 0.72 -0.83
N SER A 91 3.46 0.92 0.46
CA SER A 91 2.49 0.66 1.52
C SER A 91 1.19 1.45 1.39
N GLY A 92 0.18 0.98 2.09
CA GLY A 92 -1.15 1.54 2.11
C GLY A 92 -2.15 0.71 2.92
N SER A 93 -3.43 0.86 2.66
CA SER A 93 -4.50 0.28 3.45
C SER A 93 -5.59 -0.38 2.62
N ALA A 94 -6.46 -1.13 3.31
CA ALA A 94 -7.65 -1.73 2.73
C ALA A 94 -8.92 -1.23 3.43
N LEU A 95 -10.02 -1.22 2.69
CA LEU A 95 -11.36 -0.90 3.19
C LEU A 95 -12.40 -1.76 2.47
N ALA A 96 -13.19 -2.52 3.23
CA ALA A 96 -14.33 -3.25 2.69
C ALA A 96 -15.54 -2.32 2.58
N HIS A 97 -16.12 -2.23 1.41
CA HIS A 97 -17.32 -1.43 1.17
C HIS A 97 -18.12 -1.97 -0.01
N ASP A 98 -19.45 -2.01 0.14
CA ASP A 98 -20.43 -2.37 -0.89
C ASP A 98 -20.06 -3.64 -1.69
N GLY A 99 -19.75 -4.72 -0.94
CA GLY A 99 -19.42 -6.03 -1.51
C GLY A 99 -18.06 -6.11 -2.19
N LYS A 100 -17.19 -5.10 -2.03
CA LYS A 100 -15.83 -5.07 -2.56
C LYS A 100 -14.81 -4.80 -1.46
N LEU A 101 -13.60 -5.32 -1.67
CA LEU A 101 -12.42 -4.95 -0.88
C LEU A 101 -11.57 -3.98 -1.72
N TYR A 102 -11.46 -2.74 -1.26
CA TYR A 102 -10.66 -1.69 -1.87
C TYR A 102 -9.29 -1.64 -1.22
N LEU A 103 -8.25 -1.51 -2.03
CA LEU A 103 -6.88 -1.23 -1.61
C LEU A 103 -6.52 0.18 -2.09
N MET A 104 -5.99 1.02 -1.22
CA MET A 104 -5.33 2.26 -1.60
C MET A 104 -3.84 2.11 -1.28
N TYR A 105 -2.99 2.31 -2.28
CA TYR A 105 -1.57 2.08 -2.17
C TYR A 105 -0.77 3.19 -2.84
N THR A 106 0.45 3.36 -2.39
CA THR A 106 1.37 4.33 -2.97
C THR A 106 2.08 3.73 -4.18
N GLY A 107 1.97 4.40 -5.31
CA GLY A 107 2.79 4.15 -6.49
C GLY A 107 4.10 4.92 -6.38
N HIS A 108 5.22 4.20 -6.42
CA HIS A 108 6.55 4.78 -6.38
C HIS A 108 7.10 4.99 -7.78
N LEU A 109 7.54 6.20 -8.07
CA LEU A 109 8.17 6.58 -9.34
C LEU A 109 9.60 7.03 -9.07
N PRO A 110 10.61 6.29 -9.54
CA PRO A 110 12.01 6.69 -9.39
C PRO A 110 12.30 7.98 -10.14
N ALA A 111 13.39 8.64 -9.77
CA ALA A 111 13.89 9.77 -10.52
C ALA A 111 14.26 9.33 -11.95
N GLU A 112 13.66 9.97 -12.95
CA GLU A 112 13.80 9.60 -14.37
C GLU A 112 13.41 10.76 -15.26
N ASP A 113 14.06 10.87 -16.42
CA ASP A 113 13.74 11.87 -17.45
C ASP A 113 13.74 13.32 -16.96
N GLY A 114 14.67 13.65 -16.04
CA GLY A 114 14.78 14.99 -15.46
C GLY A 114 13.71 15.32 -14.42
N LYS A 115 12.83 14.38 -14.07
CA LYS A 115 11.89 14.50 -12.96
C LYS A 115 12.48 13.85 -11.70
N PRO A 116 12.31 14.47 -10.53
CA PRO A 116 12.70 13.87 -9.26
C PRO A 116 11.86 12.60 -8.96
N LEU A 117 12.32 11.84 -7.98
CA LEU A 117 11.51 10.80 -7.34
C LEU A 117 10.18 11.42 -6.89
N ARG A 118 9.10 10.69 -7.08
CA ARG A 118 7.76 11.13 -6.67
C ARG A 118 6.84 9.96 -6.36
N GLN A 119 5.81 10.26 -5.63
CA GLN A 119 4.82 9.29 -5.18
C GLN A 119 3.41 9.78 -5.53
N ASN A 120 2.52 8.83 -5.73
CA ASN A 120 1.11 9.04 -6.05
C ASN A 120 0.25 7.99 -5.36
N GLN A 121 -1.08 8.19 -5.29
CA GLN A 121 -1.96 7.21 -4.68
C GLN A 121 -2.84 6.54 -5.72
N ASN A 122 -3.05 5.25 -5.56
CA ASN A 122 -3.74 4.38 -6.50
C ASN A 122 -4.78 3.52 -5.78
N ILE A 123 -5.82 3.15 -6.51
CA ILE A 123 -6.85 2.23 -6.05
C ILE A 123 -6.79 0.93 -6.85
N ALA A 124 -6.92 -0.18 -6.12
CA ALA A 124 -7.30 -1.48 -6.67
C ALA A 124 -8.48 -2.02 -5.89
N TYR A 125 -9.28 -2.89 -6.48
CA TYR A 125 -10.44 -3.48 -5.81
C TYR A 125 -10.66 -4.93 -6.24
N SER A 126 -11.35 -5.67 -5.40
CA SER A 126 -11.70 -7.07 -5.62
C SER A 126 -13.10 -7.36 -5.12
N GLU A 127 -13.87 -8.15 -5.86
CA GLU A 127 -15.16 -8.68 -5.42
C GLU A 127 -15.02 -10.03 -4.72
N ASP A 128 -14.00 -10.82 -5.08
CA ASP A 128 -13.77 -12.14 -4.48
C ASP A 128 -12.78 -12.12 -3.30
N GLY A 129 -12.05 -11.01 -3.12
CA GLY A 129 -11.00 -10.85 -2.13
C GLY A 129 -9.67 -11.50 -2.53
N ILE A 130 -9.54 -12.04 -3.72
CA ILE A 130 -8.36 -12.78 -4.19
C ILE A 130 -7.73 -12.10 -5.41
N HIS A 131 -8.55 -11.75 -6.40
CA HIS A 131 -8.11 -11.14 -7.64
C HIS A 131 -8.41 -9.64 -7.61
N PHE A 132 -7.35 -8.84 -7.64
CA PHE A 132 -7.44 -7.39 -7.58
C PHE A 132 -7.26 -6.77 -8.96
N GLU A 133 -8.17 -5.87 -9.31
CA GLU A 133 -8.12 -5.06 -10.51
C GLU A 133 -7.70 -3.63 -10.14
N LYS A 134 -6.67 -3.11 -10.81
CA LYS A 134 -6.25 -1.72 -10.66
C LYS A 134 -7.25 -0.81 -11.35
N TYR A 135 -7.66 0.26 -10.67
CA TYR A 135 -8.61 1.21 -11.22
C TYR A 135 -8.07 1.87 -12.50
N ALA A 136 -8.87 1.85 -13.54
CA ALA A 136 -8.44 2.28 -14.89
C ALA A 136 -8.03 3.76 -14.98
N LYS A 137 -8.47 4.60 -14.03
CA LYS A 137 -8.11 6.03 -13.97
C LYS A 137 -7.04 6.34 -12.92
N ASN A 138 -6.27 5.34 -12.47
CA ASN A 138 -5.11 5.60 -11.61
C ASN A 138 -4.06 6.46 -12.32
N PRO A 139 -3.32 7.31 -11.58
CA PRO A 139 -3.43 7.55 -10.14
C PRO A 139 -4.67 8.36 -9.77
N VAL A 140 -5.27 8.07 -8.59
CA VAL A 140 -6.41 8.84 -8.06
C VAL A 140 -5.98 10.11 -7.34
N LEU A 141 -4.73 10.17 -6.86
CA LEU A 141 -4.06 11.36 -6.35
C LEU A 141 -2.65 11.42 -6.95
N ASP A 142 -2.35 12.48 -7.65
CA ASP A 142 -1.05 12.74 -8.26
C ASP A 142 -0.46 14.09 -7.80
N GLU A 143 0.58 14.54 -8.47
CA GLU A 143 1.26 15.81 -8.18
C GLU A 143 0.33 17.03 -8.13
N LYS A 144 -0.80 17.00 -8.85
CA LYS A 144 -1.78 18.10 -8.89
C LYS A 144 -2.65 18.16 -7.63
N ASN A 145 -2.74 17.06 -6.91
CA ASN A 145 -3.55 16.94 -5.71
C ASN A 145 -2.74 17.22 -4.43
N VAL A 146 -1.41 17.28 -4.54
CA VAL A 146 -0.53 17.58 -3.42
C VAL A 146 -0.56 19.09 -3.14
N PRO A 147 -0.84 19.53 -1.88
CA PRO A 147 -0.90 20.95 -1.55
C PRO A 147 0.42 21.67 -1.82
N GLU A 148 0.33 22.95 -2.19
CA GLU A 148 1.50 23.80 -2.39
C GLU A 148 2.40 23.81 -1.15
N GLY A 149 3.71 23.73 -1.36
CA GLY A 149 4.71 23.65 -0.29
C GLY A 149 4.92 22.27 0.30
N SER A 150 4.23 21.24 -0.22
CA SER A 150 4.44 19.84 0.16
C SER A 150 5.38 19.11 -0.81
N SER A 151 6.13 18.14 -0.29
CA SER A 151 7.04 17.29 -1.07
C SER A 151 6.27 16.31 -1.95
N LEU A 152 6.75 16.11 -3.18
CA LEU A 152 6.27 15.05 -4.06
C LEU A 152 7.00 13.71 -3.82
N GLU A 153 8.17 13.75 -3.18
CA GLU A 153 8.97 12.57 -2.86
C GLU A 153 8.44 11.80 -1.66
N ASP A 154 7.78 12.52 -0.73
CA ASP A 154 7.19 11.96 0.48
C ASP A 154 5.70 12.28 0.49
N PHE A 155 4.93 11.41 -0.14
CA PHE A 155 3.48 11.44 -0.22
C PHE A 155 2.99 9.99 -0.28
N ARG A 156 2.95 9.30 0.90
CA ARG A 156 2.79 7.85 0.96
C ARG A 156 1.98 7.34 2.15
N ASP A 157 1.78 6.03 2.17
CA ASP A 157 1.18 5.23 3.24
C ASP A 157 -0.25 5.65 3.58
N PRO A 158 -1.15 5.67 2.57
CA PRO A 158 -2.52 6.12 2.75
C PRO A 158 -3.29 5.18 3.67
N LYS A 159 -3.94 5.73 4.70
CA LYS A 159 -4.91 5.02 5.53
C LYS A 159 -6.31 5.49 5.21
N MET A 160 -7.09 4.64 4.56
CA MET A 160 -8.52 4.87 4.31
C MET A 160 -9.38 4.51 5.52
N PHE A 161 -10.43 5.28 5.73
CA PHE A 161 -11.51 4.97 6.68
C PHE A 161 -12.82 5.60 6.24
N LYS A 162 -13.94 5.06 6.75
CA LYS A 162 -15.26 5.65 6.58
C LYS A 162 -15.65 6.42 7.84
N HIS A 163 -16.17 7.61 7.67
CA HIS A 163 -16.77 8.40 8.74
C HIS A 163 -18.05 9.02 8.22
N GLU A 164 -19.17 8.70 8.92
CA GLU A 164 -20.51 9.05 8.47
C GLU A 164 -20.77 8.60 7.03
N ASP A 165 -21.16 9.50 6.15
CA ASP A 165 -21.51 9.22 4.75
C ASP A 165 -20.32 9.35 3.78
N HIS A 166 -19.12 9.68 4.28
CA HIS A 166 -17.95 9.96 3.46
C HIS A 166 -16.80 8.98 3.76
N PHE A 167 -15.91 8.87 2.80
CA PHE A 167 -14.63 8.20 2.95
C PHE A 167 -13.53 9.24 3.10
N TYR A 168 -12.54 8.90 3.90
CA TYR A 168 -11.38 9.73 4.16
C TYR A 168 -10.10 8.92 3.95
N ALA A 169 -9.04 9.61 3.59
CA ALA A 169 -7.70 9.07 3.58
C ALA A 169 -6.76 10.06 4.28
N VAL A 170 -6.02 9.58 5.27
CA VAL A 170 -4.86 10.28 5.81
C VAL A 170 -3.61 9.77 5.11
N ILE A 171 -2.72 10.67 4.70
CA ILE A 171 -1.53 10.36 3.92
C ILE A 171 -0.33 11.03 4.58
N GLY A 172 0.71 10.25 4.83
CA GLY A 172 1.98 10.72 5.33
C GLY A 172 2.67 11.64 4.30
N SER A 173 3.25 12.73 4.77
CA SER A 173 3.88 13.72 3.91
C SER A 173 4.92 14.54 4.68
N ARG A 174 5.67 15.34 3.96
CA ARG A 174 6.49 16.42 4.50
C ARG A 174 6.37 17.69 3.65
N THR A 175 6.73 18.81 4.24
CA THR A 175 6.88 20.07 3.50
C THR A 175 8.19 20.10 2.72
N ILE A 176 8.33 21.02 1.75
CA ILE A 176 9.58 21.20 0.99
C ILE A 176 10.76 21.68 1.86
N ASP A 177 10.50 22.19 3.08
CA ASP A 177 11.50 22.56 4.07
C ASP A 177 11.67 21.50 5.18
N ASP A 178 11.43 20.23 4.85
CA ASP A 178 11.70 19.03 5.65
C ASP A 178 10.94 18.95 6.99
N LYS A 179 9.68 19.35 7.00
CA LYS A 179 8.81 19.24 8.17
C LYS A 179 7.72 18.20 7.94
N GLY A 180 7.66 17.17 8.79
CA GLY A 180 6.64 16.14 8.72
C GLY A 180 5.23 16.70 8.86
N GLN A 181 4.30 16.17 8.08
CA GLN A 181 2.87 16.54 8.10
C GLN A 181 2.01 15.32 7.71
N VAL A 182 0.73 15.40 8.02
CA VAL A 182 -0.29 14.45 7.57
C VAL A 182 -1.36 15.21 6.81
N LEU A 183 -1.66 14.75 5.61
CA LEU A 183 -2.67 15.32 4.72
C LEU A 183 -3.96 14.53 4.82
N LEU A 184 -5.11 15.22 4.83
CA LEU A 184 -6.44 14.61 4.83
C LEU A 184 -7.11 14.84 3.48
N TYR A 185 -7.61 13.77 2.90
CA TYR A 185 -8.43 13.75 1.69
C TYR A 185 -9.81 13.16 1.99
N ARG A 186 -10.81 13.55 1.20
CA ARG A 186 -12.18 13.07 1.29
C ARG A 186 -12.65 12.53 -0.05
N SER A 187 -13.53 11.53 -0.02
CA SER A 187 -14.18 10.94 -1.19
C SER A 187 -15.63 10.55 -0.87
N GLU A 188 -16.49 10.58 -1.87
CA GLU A 188 -17.85 10.03 -1.78
C GLU A 188 -17.96 8.60 -2.33
N ASN A 189 -16.95 8.13 -3.07
CA ASN A 189 -17.03 6.88 -3.84
C ASN A 189 -15.77 6.01 -3.83
N LEU A 190 -14.73 6.38 -3.03
CA LEU A 190 -13.41 5.74 -2.96
C LEU A 190 -12.54 5.89 -4.24
N LEU A 191 -13.04 6.52 -5.28
CA LEU A 191 -12.37 6.63 -6.58
C LEU A 191 -11.96 8.06 -6.95
N GLU A 192 -12.68 9.05 -6.42
CA GLU A 192 -12.43 10.47 -6.63
C GLU A 192 -12.16 11.14 -5.28
N TRP A 193 -11.03 11.80 -5.13
CA TRP A 193 -10.54 12.31 -3.87
C TRP A 193 -10.25 13.81 -3.96
N GLU A 194 -10.61 14.55 -2.92
CA GLU A 194 -10.33 15.96 -2.78
C GLU A 194 -9.54 16.25 -1.50
N PHE A 195 -8.61 17.19 -1.57
CA PHE A 195 -7.86 17.66 -0.42
C PHE A 195 -8.78 18.43 0.54
N VAL A 196 -8.70 18.10 1.82
CA VAL A 196 -9.48 18.76 2.88
C VAL A 196 -8.60 19.70 3.68
N SER A 197 -7.53 19.19 4.29
CA SER A 197 -6.67 19.97 5.18
C SER A 197 -5.36 19.25 5.52
N VAL A 198 -4.44 19.97 6.13
CA VAL A 198 -3.33 19.41 6.88
C VAL A 198 -3.82 19.18 8.31
N VAL A 199 -3.92 17.91 8.73
CA VAL A 199 -4.45 17.54 10.07
C VAL A 199 -3.38 17.43 11.14
N LEU A 200 -2.14 17.25 10.73
CA LEU A 200 -0.97 17.27 11.59
C LEU A 200 0.14 18.07 10.90
N GLN A 201 0.62 19.09 11.57
CA GLN A 201 1.78 19.87 11.12
C GLN A 201 3.00 19.58 12.00
N HIS A 202 4.17 19.89 11.46
CA HIS A 202 5.44 19.70 12.11
C HIS A 202 5.43 20.11 13.59
N ASN A 203 5.85 19.16 14.40
CA ASN A 203 6.31 19.37 15.76
C ASN A 203 7.78 18.91 15.80
N PRO A 204 8.72 19.66 16.41
CA PRO A 204 10.14 19.27 16.48
C PRO A 204 10.41 17.86 17.01
N TYR A 205 9.44 17.27 17.69
CA TYR A 205 9.52 15.91 18.25
C TYR A 205 9.04 14.82 17.29
N LEU A 206 8.41 15.15 16.13
CA LEU A 206 7.83 14.20 15.19
C LEU A 206 8.75 13.83 14.01
N GLY A 207 9.96 14.42 13.94
CA GLY A 207 10.87 14.15 12.82
C GLY A 207 10.47 14.85 11.52
N THR A 208 11.07 14.43 10.42
CA THR A 208 10.90 15.03 9.08
C THR A 208 9.83 14.34 8.24
N MET A 209 9.39 13.15 8.61
CA MET A 209 8.33 12.39 7.96
C MET A 209 7.44 11.76 9.02
N VAL A 210 6.13 11.72 8.75
CA VAL A 210 5.13 11.04 9.59
C VAL A 210 4.47 9.96 8.75
N GLU A 211 4.52 8.72 9.24
CA GLU A 211 3.92 7.53 8.64
C GLU A 211 2.94 6.87 9.62
#